data_b2bba2d57ebb2719de661c3d43895e3e
#
_entry.id   b2bba2d57ebb2719de661c3d43895e3e
#
_cell.length_a   1.000
_cell.length_b   1.000
_cell.length_c   1.000
_cell.angle_alpha   90.00
_cell.angle_beta   90.00
_cell.angle_gamma   90.00
#
_symmetry.space_group_name_H-M   'P 1'
#
loop_
_entity.id
_entity.type
_entity.pdbx_description
1 polymer ?
#
loop_
_entity_poly.entity_id
_entity_poly.type
_entity_poly.pdbx_seq_one_letter_code
_entity_poly.pdbx_strand_id
1 'polypeptide(L)'
;VKFIAATMQKNRELIAKLRQQLSTSSLKGTQLKATIDNLVKQLDEKDQQLQQLRADLDAKDIHIGELDETISNLNTNVNHLTTESKQKTETINAQDKQLNTAWYVFGTKSELKEQRIIADGKVLQGNFNKNYFTKIDIRVDKVIKLYSKSAKLLTLHPASSYTLARDANKQFVLTITNPEIFWSTSKYLVIQVK
;
A
#
# COMPACT_ATOMS: atom_id res chain seq x y z
N VAL A 1 -0.72 42.30 9.76
CA VAL A 1 -1.44 43.05 8.70
C VAL A 1 -2.12 44.29 9.27
N LYS A 2 -3.05 44.20 10.27
CA LYS A 2 -3.75 45.37 10.84
C LYS A 2 -2.82 46.44 11.43
N PHE A 3 -1.74 46.02 12.11
CA PHE A 3 -0.76 46.98 12.69
C PHE A 3 -0.01 47.76 11.60
N ILE A 4 0.44 47.06 10.51
CA ILE A 4 1.13 47.71 9.40
C ILE A 4 0.22 48.76 8.71
N ALA A 5 -1.04 48.38 8.43
CA ALA A 5 -2.01 49.31 7.85
C ALA A 5 -2.24 50.54 8.70
N ALA A 6 -2.37 50.40 10.04
CA ALA A 6 -2.52 51.51 10.97
C ALA A 6 -1.27 52.42 11.00
N THR A 7 -0.07 51.83 10.92
CA THR A 7 1.19 52.60 10.86
C THR A 7 1.30 53.39 9.56
N MET A 8 0.96 52.75 8.41
CA MET A 8 0.92 53.42 7.09
C MET A 8 -0.04 54.62 7.11
N GLN A 9 -1.23 54.45 7.69
CA GLN A 9 -2.21 55.55 7.79
C GLN A 9 -1.67 56.73 8.63
N LYS A 10 -1.08 56.43 9.80
CA LYS A 10 -0.44 57.44 10.64
C LYS A 10 0.71 58.17 9.93
N ASN A 11 1.54 57.48 9.17
CA ASN A 11 2.63 58.10 8.40
C ASN A 11 2.08 59.04 7.33
N ARG A 12 1.03 58.68 6.60
CA ARG A 12 0.38 59.54 5.61
C ARG A 12 -0.18 60.82 6.25
N GLU A 13 -0.84 60.68 7.38
CA GLU A 13 -1.37 61.85 8.14
C GLU A 13 -0.24 62.76 8.62
N LEU A 14 0.89 62.17 9.08
CA LEU A 14 2.06 62.94 9.50
C LEU A 14 2.73 63.68 8.33
N ILE A 15 2.87 63.02 7.18
CA ILE A 15 3.40 63.62 5.94
C ILE A 15 2.51 64.79 5.52
N ALA A 16 1.19 64.66 5.52
CA ALA A 16 0.25 65.70 5.16
C ALA A 16 0.36 66.91 6.11
N LYS A 17 0.43 66.67 7.43
CA LYS A 17 0.66 67.71 8.42
C LYS A 17 1.97 68.48 8.24
N LEU A 18 3.07 67.75 8.03
CA LEU A 18 4.38 68.35 7.80
C LEU A 18 4.42 69.20 6.54
N ARG A 19 3.82 68.73 5.42
CA ARG A 19 3.66 69.52 4.18
C ARG A 19 2.83 70.78 4.42
N GLN A 20 1.73 70.70 5.15
CA GLN A 20 0.91 71.89 5.46
C GLN A 20 1.67 72.89 6.32
N GLN A 21 2.36 72.44 7.36
CA GLN A 21 3.17 73.30 8.24
C GLN A 21 4.32 73.97 7.48
N LEU A 22 4.94 73.23 6.52
CA LEU A 22 5.99 73.79 5.67
C LEU A 22 5.46 74.86 4.74
N SER A 23 4.24 74.66 4.16
CA SER A 23 3.61 75.67 3.28
C SER A 23 3.14 76.91 4.00
N THR A 24 2.75 76.84 5.30
CA THR A 24 2.28 77.92 6.07
C THR A 24 3.34 78.63 6.96
N SER A 25 4.54 77.97 7.03
CA SER A 25 5.63 78.48 7.89
C SER A 25 6.35 79.67 7.28
N SER A 26 6.49 80.75 8.01
CA SER A 26 7.34 81.89 7.67
C SER A 26 8.82 81.67 8.06
N LEU A 27 9.29 80.43 8.18
CA LEU A 27 10.67 80.10 8.56
C LEU A 27 11.68 80.58 7.51
N LYS A 28 12.46 81.60 7.88
CA LYS A 28 13.46 82.25 7.08
C LYS A 28 14.77 81.45 6.92
N GLY A 29 14.85 80.22 7.41
CA GLY A 29 16.06 79.43 7.35
C GLY A 29 16.01 78.41 6.22
N THR A 30 16.76 78.64 5.13
CA THR A 30 16.87 77.71 3.97
C THR A 30 17.28 76.29 4.36
N GLN A 31 18.14 76.13 5.40
CA GLN A 31 18.58 74.82 5.90
C GLN A 31 17.46 74.05 6.59
N LEU A 32 16.62 74.70 7.41
CA LEU A 32 15.53 74.04 8.12
C LEU A 32 14.44 73.54 7.15
N LYS A 33 14.15 74.37 6.12
CA LYS A 33 13.23 74.00 5.04
C LYS A 33 13.74 72.79 4.28
N ALA A 34 15.02 72.77 3.88
CA ALA A 34 15.63 71.62 3.18
C ALA A 34 15.62 70.35 4.06
N THR A 35 15.83 70.47 5.38
CA THR A 35 15.74 69.31 6.29
C THR A 35 14.34 68.73 6.36
N ILE A 36 13.30 69.57 6.47
CA ILE A 36 11.90 69.17 6.49
C ILE A 36 11.50 68.50 5.18
N ASP A 37 11.87 69.06 4.05
CA ASP A 37 11.62 68.47 2.71
C ASP A 37 12.29 67.06 2.58
N ASN A 38 13.49 66.93 3.09
CA ASN A 38 14.19 65.62 3.08
C ASN A 38 13.52 64.63 3.98
N LEU A 39 13.08 65.02 5.19
CA LEU A 39 12.32 64.13 6.08
C LEU A 39 10.99 63.70 5.47
N VAL A 40 10.27 64.60 4.82
CA VAL A 40 9.03 64.26 4.10
C VAL A 40 9.30 63.23 3.02
N LYS A 41 10.36 63.43 2.22
CA LYS A 41 10.77 62.48 1.18
C LYS A 41 11.10 61.09 1.76
N GLN A 42 11.85 61.04 2.86
CA GLN A 42 12.18 59.76 3.52
C GLN A 42 10.92 59.06 4.06
N LEU A 43 9.95 59.79 4.57
CA LEU A 43 8.68 59.22 5.03
C LEU A 43 7.88 58.61 3.84
N ASP A 44 7.82 59.31 2.68
CA ASP A 44 7.17 58.78 1.48
C ASP A 44 7.86 57.51 0.99
N GLU A 45 9.21 57.47 0.97
CA GLU A 45 9.95 56.28 0.61
C GLU A 45 9.68 55.11 1.56
N LYS A 46 9.61 55.36 2.87
CA LYS A 46 9.27 54.34 3.86
C LYS A 46 7.83 53.83 3.74
N ASP A 47 6.90 54.68 3.40
CA ASP A 47 5.52 54.29 3.17
C ASP A 47 5.41 53.36 1.95
N GLN A 48 6.10 53.67 0.85
CA GLN A 48 6.19 52.77 -0.32
C GLN A 48 6.79 51.42 0.01
N GLN A 49 7.89 51.38 0.80
CA GLN A 49 8.50 50.14 1.25
C GLN A 49 7.54 49.26 2.09
N LEU A 50 6.75 49.92 2.96
CA LEU A 50 5.74 49.22 3.76
C LEU A 50 4.59 48.68 2.89
N GLN A 51 4.18 49.38 1.85
CA GLN A 51 3.17 48.91 0.91
C GLN A 51 3.66 47.66 0.15
N GLN A 52 4.92 47.68 -0.35
CA GLN A 52 5.52 46.54 -1.03
C GLN A 52 5.62 45.34 -0.09
N LEU A 53 6.13 45.54 1.12
CA LEU A 53 6.26 44.47 2.11
C LEU A 53 4.90 43.80 2.44
N ARG A 54 3.83 44.63 2.48
CA ARG A 54 2.48 44.09 2.68
C ARG A 54 2.04 43.20 1.51
N ALA A 55 2.24 43.67 0.30
CA ALA A 55 1.90 42.87 -0.89
C ALA A 55 2.68 41.55 -0.94
N ASP A 56 3.97 41.56 -0.58
CA ASP A 56 4.82 40.39 -0.52
C ASP A 56 4.34 39.37 0.56
N LEU A 57 3.87 39.87 1.73
CA LEU A 57 3.31 39.03 2.77
C LEU A 57 1.99 38.40 2.33
N ASP A 58 1.10 39.18 1.74
CA ASP A 58 -0.19 38.68 1.26
C ASP A 58 0.02 37.59 0.19
N ALA A 59 0.99 37.77 -0.72
CA ALA A 59 1.35 36.76 -1.71
C ALA A 59 1.91 35.47 -1.09
N LYS A 60 2.74 35.59 -0.04
CA LYS A 60 3.28 34.42 0.69
C LYS A 60 2.19 33.68 1.45
N ASP A 61 1.25 34.36 2.05
CA ASP A 61 0.13 33.73 2.78
C ASP A 61 -0.75 32.91 1.81
N ILE A 62 -1.00 33.39 0.59
CA ILE A 62 -1.70 32.65 -0.47
C ILE A 62 -0.91 31.37 -0.81
N HIS A 63 0.39 31.50 -1.03
CA HIS A 63 1.25 30.36 -1.39
C HIS A 63 1.30 29.30 -0.27
N ILE A 64 1.30 29.68 0.99
CA ILE A 64 1.21 28.76 2.14
C ILE A 64 -0.11 27.99 2.10
N GLY A 65 -1.22 28.67 1.84
CA GLY A 65 -2.54 28.02 1.71
C GLY A 65 -2.58 26.97 0.60
N GLU A 66 -2.00 27.26 -0.56
CA GLU A 66 -1.89 26.32 -1.69
C GLU A 66 -1.03 25.10 -1.34
N LEU A 67 0.06 25.31 -0.61
CA LEU A 67 0.92 24.22 -0.13
C LEU A 67 0.20 23.33 0.88
N ASP A 68 -0.55 23.91 1.83
CA ASP A 68 -1.32 23.16 2.83
C ASP A 68 -2.39 22.29 2.17
N GLU A 69 -3.08 22.80 1.15
CA GLU A 69 -4.03 22.03 0.36
C GLU A 69 -3.33 20.88 -0.38
N THR A 70 -2.19 21.15 -1.01
CA THR A 70 -1.39 20.13 -1.70
C THR A 70 -0.94 19.03 -0.75
N ILE A 71 -0.44 19.37 0.43
CA ILE A 71 -0.04 18.42 1.47
C ILE A 71 -1.23 17.56 1.91
N SER A 72 -2.39 18.16 2.12
CA SER A 72 -3.61 17.45 2.49
C SER A 72 -4.02 16.43 1.42
N ASN A 73 -4.01 16.82 0.15
CA ASN A 73 -4.32 15.96 -0.97
C ASN A 73 -3.30 14.81 -1.12
N LEU A 74 -2.01 15.10 -0.96
CA LEU A 74 -0.95 14.09 -0.99
C LEU A 74 -1.11 13.09 0.15
N ASN A 75 -1.39 13.52 1.37
CA ASN A 75 -1.62 12.63 2.50
C ASN A 75 -2.83 11.71 2.28
N THR A 76 -3.90 12.23 1.70
CA THR A 76 -5.08 11.44 1.33
C THR A 76 -4.72 10.36 0.30
N ASN A 77 -3.96 10.72 -0.73
CA ASN A 77 -3.52 9.79 -1.76
C ASN A 77 -2.57 8.72 -1.19
N VAL A 78 -1.63 9.08 -0.32
CA VAL A 78 -0.73 8.13 0.36
C VAL A 78 -1.52 7.13 1.20
N ASN A 79 -2.51 7.57 1.96
CA ASN A 79 -3.36 6.70 2.75
C ASN A 79 -4.18 5.74 1.88
N HIS A 80 -4.74 6.23 0.77
CA HIS A 80 -5.46 5.41 -0.19
C HIS A 80 -4.56 4.34 -0.82
N LEU A 81 -3.38 4.73 -1.34
CA LEU A 81 -2.42 3.81 -1.94
C LEU A 81 -1.89 2.77 -0.94
N THR A 82 -1.68 3.16 0.31
CA THR A 82 -1.26 2.25 1.37
C THR A 82 -2.33 1.18 1.64
N THR A 83 -3.59 1.60 1.71
CA THR A 83 -4.72 0.68 1.91
C THR A 83 -4.89 -0.27 0.73
N GLU A 84 -4.82 0.25 -0.49
CA GLU A 84 -4.91 -0.56 -1.71
C GLU A 84 -3.76 -1.57 -1.83
N SER A 85 -2.52 -1.15 -1.51
CA SER A 85 -1.35 -2.03 -1.50
C SER A 85 -1.50 -3.18 -0.50
N LYS A 86 -2.03 -2.88 0.70
CA LYS A 86 -2.30 -3.88 1.72
C LYS A 86 -3.35 -4.90 1.24
N GLN A 87 -4.45 -4.44 0.67
CA GLN A 87 -5.50 -5.31 0.13
C GLN A 87 -4.99 -6.21 -1.00
N LYS A 88 -4.18 -5.64 -1.92
CA LYS A 88 -3.55 -6.42 -2.99
C LYS A 88 -2.61 -7.49 -2.44
N THR A 89 -1.81 -7.16 -1.43
CA THR A 89 -0.91 -8.10 -0.78
C THR A 89 -1.67 -9.26 -0.11
N GLU A 90 -2.75 -8.96 0.60
CA GLU A 90 -3.61 -9.98 1.22
C GLU A 90 -4.25 -10.89 0.16
N THR A 91 -4.72 -10.32 -0.95
CA THR A 91 -5.29 -11.06 -2.07
C THR A 91 -4.24 -11.98 -2.72
N ILE A 92 -3.04 -11.46 -3.00
CA ILE A 92 -1.94 -12.25 -3.57
C ILE A 92 -1.58 -13.42 -2.65
N ASN A 93 -1.45 -13.18 -1.35
CA ASN A 93 -1.14 -14.22 -0.38
C ASN A 93 -2.23 -15.30 -0.30
N ALA A 94 -3.49 -14.91 -0.38
CA ALA A 94 -4.62 -15.84 -0.40
C ALA A 94 -4.62 -16.69 -1.68
N GLN A 95 -4.39 -16.07 -2.83
CA GLN A 95 -4.29 -16.76 -4.12
C GLN A 95 -3.08 -17.70 -4.18
N ASP A 96 -1.92 -17.24 -3.71
CA ASP A 96 -0.70 -18.08 -3.63
C ASP A 96 -0.94 -19.32 -2.77
N LYS A 97 -1.54 -19.15 -1.61
CA LYS A 97 -1.91 -20.26 -0.73
C LYS A 97 -2.89 -21.22 -1.40
N GLN A 98 -3.87 -20.70 -2.13
CA GLN A 98 -4.86 -21.51 -2.84
C GLN A 98 -4.23 -22.29 -4.00
N LEU A 99 -3.37 -21.65 -4.80
CA LEU A 99 -2.66 -22.29 -5.91
C LEU A 99 -1.72 -23.40 -5.45
N ASN A 100 -1.08 -23.23 -4.30
CA ASN A 100 -0.13 -24.17 -3.75
C ASN A 100 -0.75 -25.17 -2.75
N THR A 101 -2.05 -25.19 -2.62
CA THR A 101 -2.77 -26.18 -1.82
C THR A 101 -3.17 -27.38 -2.67
N ALA A 102 -2.92 -28.57 -2.14
CA ALA A 102 -3.44 -29.84 -2.66
C ALA A 102 -3.91 -30.72 -1.51
N TRP A 103 -4.54 -31.82 -1.84
CA TRP A 103 -5.11 -32.75 -0.87
C TRP A 103 -4.76 -34.17 -1.24
N TYR A 104 -4.38 -34.99 -0.27
CA TYR A 104 -4.18 -36.41 -0.50
C TYR A 104 -4.93 -37.24 0.53
N VAL A 105 -5.21 -38.47 0.13
CA VAL A 105 -5.73 -39.51 0.99
C VAL A 105 -5.17 -40.84 0.56
N PHE A 106 -4.87 -41.70 1.50
CA PHE A 106 -4.63 -43.10 1.25
C PHE A 106 -5.42 -43.96 2.23
N GLY A 107 -5.83 -45.15 1.78
CA GLY A 107 -6.61 -46.08 2.58
C GLY A 107 -6.86 -47.38 1.82
N THR A 108 -7.38 -48.38 2.53
CA THR A 108 -7.85 -49.60 1.92
C THR A 108 -9.07 -49.34 1.03
N LYS A 109 -9.35 -50.31 0.14
CA LYS A 109 -10.54 -50.20 -0.73
C LYS A 109 -11.83 -50.04 0.08
N SER A 110 -11.94 -50.72 1.24
CA SER A 110 -13.10 -50.65 2.12
C SER A 110 -13.26 -49.24 2.72
N GLU A 111 -12.18 -48.71 3.33
CA GLU A 111 -12.16 -47.36 3.92
C GLU A 111 -12.49 -46.30 2.90
N LEU A 112 -11.86 -46.29 1.75
CA LEU A 112 -12.11 -45.32 0.68
C LEU A 112 -13.56 -45.40 0.17
N LYS A 113 -14.18 -46.56 0.14
CA LYS A 113 -15.58 -46.76 -0.23
C LYS A 113 -16.52 -46.23 0.85
N GLU A 114 -16.24 -46.56 2.11
CA GLU A 114 -17.01 -46.13 3.28
C GLU A 114 -17.01 -44.59 3.40
N GLN A 115 -15.89 -43.96 3.15
CA GLN A 115 -15.75 -42.48 3.11
C GLN A 115 -16.29 -41.84 1.83
N ARG A 116 -16.91 -42.62 0.95
CA ARG A 116 -17.46 -42.18 -0.34
C ARG A 116 -16.44 -41.45 -1.21
N ILE A 117 -15.18 -41.89 -1.15
CA ILE A 117 -14.12 -41.38 -2.02
C ILE A 117 -14.09 -42.15 -3.33
N ILE A 118 -14.36 -43.45 -3.28
CA ILE A 118 -14.46 -44.31 -4.47
C ILE A 118 -15.83 -44.99 -4.54
N ALA A 119 -16.30 -45.19 -5.78
CA ALA A 119 -17.40 -46.09 -6.10
C ALA A 119 -17.00 -46.98 -7.29
N ASP A 120 -17.31 -48.26 -7.25
CA ASP A 120 -16.98 -49.23 -8.31
C ASP A 120 -15.49 -49.25 -8.71
N GLY A 121 -14.60 -48.96 -7.75
CA GLY A 121 -13.16 -48.91 -7.95
C GLY A 121 -12.63 -47.63 -8.63
N LYS A 122 -13.50 -46.64 -8.87
CA LYS A 122 -13.14 -45.33 -9.45
C LYS A 122 -13.32 -44.21 -8.43
N VAL A 123 -12.45 -43.22 -8.50
CA VAL A 123 -12.58 -42.02 -7.67
C VAL A 123 -13.80 -41.22 -8.11
N LEU A 124 -14.62 -40.79 -7.15
CA LEU A 124 -15.79 -39.94 -7.42
C LEU A 124 -15.32 -38.53 -7.82
N GLN A 125 -15.90 -37.99 -8.86
CA GLN A 125 -15.57 -36.62 -9.35
C GLN A 125 -16.26 -35.51 -8.54
N GLY A 126 -17.20 -35.86 -7.67
CA GLY A 126 -17.93 -34.93 -6.81
C GLY A 126 -18.56 -35.66 -5.62
N ASN A 127 -19.06 -34.90 -4.65
CA ASN A 127 -19.74 -35.43 -3.44
C ASN A 127 -18.95 -36.42 -2.59
N PHE A 128 -17.63 -36.39 -2.65
CA PHE A 128 -16.77 -37.17 -1.75
C PHE A 128 -16.49 -36.42 -0.44
N ASN A 129 -16.17 -37.17 0.62
CA ASN A 129 -15.87 -36.60 1.93
C ASN A 129 -14.52 -35.89 1.92
N LYS A 130 -14.54 -34.58 1.66
CA LYS A 130 -13.33 -33.74 1.62
C LYS A 130 -12.61 -33.67 2.96
N ASN A 131 -13.31 -33.85 4.06
CA ASN A 131 -12.74 -33.80 5.42
C ASN A 131 -11.80 -34.97 5.72
N TYR A 132 -11.88 -36.03 4.95
CA TYR A 132 -11.01 -37.19 5.07
C TYR A 132 -9.65 -37.01 4.39
N PHE A 133 -9.50 -35.95 3.60
CA PHE A 133 -8.25 -35.61 2.93
C PHE A 133 -7.32 -34.79 3.80
N THR A 134 -6.04 -35.14 3.75
CA THR A 134 -4.98 -34.33 4.35
C THR A 134 -4.62 -33.20 3.39
N LYS A 135 -4.71 -31.97 3.89
CA LYS A 135 -4.33 -30.75 3.18
C LYS A 135 -2.81 -30.57 3.24
N ILE A 136 -2.19 -30.22 2.12
CA ILE A 136 -0.74 -30.00 2.00
C ILE A 136 -0.41 -28.75 1.20
N ASP A 137 0.82 -28.25 1.40
CA ASP A 137 1.45 -27.26 0.53
C ASP A 137 2.38 -28.01 -0.45
N ILE A 138 2.08 -27.92 -1.75
CA ILE A 138 2.81 -28.64 -2.80
C ILE A 138 4.28 -28.28 -2.91
N ARG A 139 4.69 -27.13 -2.37
CA ARG A 139 6.08 -26.65 -2.36
C ARG A 139 6.93 -27.36 -1.31
N VAL A 140 6.30 -27.77 -0.21
CA VAL A 140 6.95 -28.31 0.99
C VAL A 140 6.74 -29.82 1.07
N ASP A 141 5.50 -30.27 0.94
CA ASP A 141 5.09 -31.66 1.18
C ASP A 141 5.28 -32.52 -0.06
N LYS A 142 6.53 -32.95 -0.29
CA LYS A 142 6.92 -33.74 -1.47
C LYS A 142 6.99 -35.25 -1.22
N VAL A 143 6.95 -35.69 0.03
CA VAL A 143 7.11 -37.07 0.41
C VAL A 143 5.92 -37.58 1.23
N ILE A 144 5.23 -38.58 0.75
CA ILE A 144 4.09 -39.22 1.40
C ILE A 144 4.42 -40.67 1.73
N LYS A 145 4.54 -40.99 3.02
CA LYS A 145 4.72 -42.37 3.49
C LYS A 145 3.38 -43.07 3.58
N LEU A 146 3.24 -44.23 2.93
CA LEU A 146 1.96 -44.92 2.82
C LEU A 146 1.77 -46.08 3.83
N TYR A 147 2.81 -46.40 4.59
CA TYR A 147 2.79 -47.41 5.65
C TYR A 147 2.21 -48.75 5.20
N SER A 148 2.33 -49.10 3.91
CA SER A 148 1.76 -50.29 3.30
C SER A 148 2.75 -50.92 2.30
N LYS A 149 2.68 -52.23 2.18
CA LYS A 149 3.45 -53.01 1.21
C LYS A 149 2.82 -53.03 -0.18
N SER A 150 1.66 -52.44 -0.35
CA SER A 150 0.95 -52.32 -1.63
C SER A 150 0.41 -50.89 -1.78
N ALA A 151 0.60 -50.27 -2.93
CA ALA A 151 0.09 -48.97 -3.22
C ALA A 151 -0.29 -48.84 -4.70
N LYS A 152 -1.42 -48.21 -4.99
CA LYS A 152 -1.91 -47.91 -6.33
C LYS A 152 -2.54 -46.53 -6.33
N LEU A 153 -2.00 -45.63 -7.16
CA LEU A 153 -2.64 -44.34 -7.42
C LEU A 153 -3.97 -44.53 -8.16
N LEU A 154 -5.05 -43.98 -7.67
CA LEU A 154 -6.37 -44.02 -8.30
C LEU A 154 -6.68 -42.73 -9.07
N THR A 155 -6.05 -41.62 -8.73
CA THR A 155 -6.09 -40.38 -9.50
C THR A 155 -5.00 -40.31 -10.55
N LEU A 156 -5.27 -39.57 -11.63
CA LEU A 156 -4.34 -39.44 -12.74
C LEU A 156 -3.31 -38.35 -12.42
N HIS A 157 -2.03 -38.76 -12.39
CA HIS A 157 -0.88 -37.88 -12.25
C HIS A 157 0.21 -38.32 -13.26
N PRO A 158 0.94 -37.36 -13.89
CA PRO A 158 1.99 -37.72 -14.85
C PRO A 158 3.10 -38.54 -14.23
N ALA A 159 3.37 -39.70 -14.79
CA ALA A 159 4.34 -40.67 -14.24
C ALA A 159 5.78 -40.12 -14.12
N SER A 160 6.14 -39.14 -14.95
CA SER A 160 7.45 -38.48 -14.91
C SER A 160 7.64 -37.52 -13.72
N SER A 161 6.58 -37.24 -12.98
CA SER A 161 6.58 -36.22 -11.90
C SER A 161 6.69 -36.81 -10.50
N TYR A 162 6.74 -38.14 -10.36
CA TYR A 162 6.84 -38.80 -9.07
C TYR A 162 7.56 -40.16 -9.17
N THR A 163 7.99 -40.64 -8.01
CA THR A 163 8.47 -42.00 -7.84
C THR A 163 7.70 -42.69 -6.73
N LEU A 164 7.41 -43.97 -6.90
CA LEU A 164 6.79 -44.84 -5.91
C LEU A 164 7.75 -45.98 -5.57
N ALA A 165 8.50 -45.82 -4.51
CA ALA A 165 9.55 -46.75 -4.08
C ALA A 165 9.26 -47.35 -2.72
N ARG A 166 9.89 -48.46 -2.37
CA ARG A 166 9.83 -49.10 -1.06
C ARG A 166 10.95 -48.58 -0.16
N ASP A 167 10.63 -48.27 1.08
CA ASP A 167 11.61 -47.97 2.12
C ASP A 167 12.29 -49.23 2.70
N ALA A 168 13.13 -49.04 3.69
CA ALA A 168 13.81 -50.13 4.41
C ALA A 168 12.86 -51.15 5.05
N ASN A 169 11.63 -50.77 5.38
CA ASN A 169 10.59 -51.60 5.94
C ASN A 169 9.73 -52.29 4.87
N LYS A 170 10.13 -52.18 3.59
CA LYS A 170 9.37 -52.66 2.43
C LYS A 170 8.02 -51.99 2.25
N GLN A 171 7.80 -50.80 2.88
CA GLN A 171 6.60 -49.99 2.76
C GLN A 171 6.77 -48.94 1.64
N PHE A 172 5.69 -48.66 0.92
CA PHE A 172 5.74 -47.71 -0.18
C PHE A 172 5.83 -46.27 0.32
N VAL A 173 6.66 -45.48 -0.34
CA VAL A 173 6.80 -44.03 -0.19
C VAL A 173 6.61 -43.42 -1.56
N LEU A 174 5.70 -42.48 -1.66
CA LEU A 174 5.51 -41.62 -2.82
C LEU A 174 6.38 -40.39 -2.66
N THR A 175 7.27 -40.16 -3.62
CA THR A 175 8.10 -38.96 -3.69
C THR A 175 7.73 -38.16 -4.93
N ILE A 176 7.24 -36.95 -4.76
CA ILE A 176 6.89 -36.05 -5.85
C ILE A 176 8.15 -35.29 -6.25
N THR A 177 8.64 -35.58 -7.44
CA THR A 177 9.90 -35.02 -7.98
C THR A 177 9.66 -33.66 -8.66
N ASN A 178 8.48 -33.49 -9.29
CA ASN A 178 8.06 -32.25 -9.89
C ASN A 178 6.62 -31.92 -9.46
N PRO A 179 6.44 -31.08 -8.41
CA PRO A 179 5.10 -30.75 -7.88
C PRO A 179 4.20 -30.07 -8.91
N GLU A 180 4.73 -29.17 -9.73
CA GLU A 180 3.93 -28.41 -10.71
C GLU A 180 3.31 -29.36 -11.73
N ILE A 181 4.09 -30.26 -12.27
CA ILE A 181 3.62 -31.29 -13.23
C ILE A 181 2.70 -32.28 -12.52
N PHE A 182 3.06 -32.74 -11.33
CA PHE A 182 2.28 -33.73 -10.59
C PHE A 182 0.85 -33.24 -10.31
N TRP A 183 0.72 -31.99 -9.84
CA TRP A 183 -0.57 -31.40 -9.48
C TRP A 183 -1.27 -30.66 -10.62
N SER A 184 -0.74 -30.73 -11.83
CA SER A 184 -1.35 -30.05 -12.99
C SER A 184 -2.68 -30.65 -13.42
N THR A 185 -2.86 -31.95 -13.29
CA THR A 185 -4.06 -32.67 -13.71
C THR A 185 -5.13 -32.69 -12.62
N SER A 186 -4.73 -32.83 -11.36
CA SER A 186 -5.63 -32.89 -10.21
C SER A 186 -4.96 -32.35 -8.97
N LYS A 187 -5.69 -31.57 -8.19
CA LYS A 187 -5.27 -31.14 -6.83
C LYS A 187 -5.65 -32.17 -5.75
N TYR A 188 -6.27 -33.29 -6.12
CA TYR A 188 -6.60 -34.39 -5.23
C TYR A 188 -5.83 -35.64 -5.63
N LEU A 189 -5.19 -36.25 -4.66
CA LEU A 189 -4.47 -37.50 -4.80
C LEU A 189 -5.16 -38.56 -3.96
N VAL A 190 -5.58 -39.66 -4.60
CA VAL A 190 -6.17 -40.82 -3.93
C VAL A 190 -5.30 -42.04 -4.19
N ILE A 191 -4.86 -42.67 -3.12
CA ILE A 191 -4.01 -43.87 -3.17
C ILE A 191 -4.71 -45.03 -2.45
N GLN A 192 -4.89 -46.10 -3.15
CA GLN A 192 -5.36 -47.36 -2.56
C GLN A 192 -4.17 -48.15 -2.02
N VAL A 193 -4.25 -48.54 -0.77
CA VAL A 193 -3.32 -49.43 -0.07
C VAL A 193 -4.02 -50.74 0.33
N LYS A 194 -3.22 -51.71 0.77
CA LYS A 194 -3.74 -52.97 1.32
C LYS A 194 -3.39 -53.11 2.78
#